data_0f567a55d1299b24c316b7e04870db5b
#
_entry.id   0f567a55d1299b24c316b7e04870db5b
#
_cell.length_a   1.000
_cell.length_b   1.000
_cell.length_c   1.000
_cell.angle_alpha   90.00
_cell.angle_beta   90.00
_cell.angle_gamma   90.00
#
_symmetry.space_group_name_H-M   'P 1'
#
loop_
_entity.id
_entity.type
_entity.pdbx_description
1 polymer ?
#
loop_
_entity_poly.entity_id
_entity_poly.type
_entity_poly.pdbx_seq_one_letter_code
_entity_poly.pdbx_strand_id
1 'polypeptide(L)'
;MSLKPLTRSLLTLATVAVAIALVAALWHAYVLAPWTRDARVSAHVVRIAPEVSGTVVEVAVVDNQRVAKGDVLYRIDPQRFALAVEQAEAQVAATAESMRQKRDEAQRRTGLDDLVPREDIQRSSRAVAIAQAEYRKALAALDVAKLDLERTTLRSPVDGYVTQLRLRHGDYAVEGKPGISVLDAHSFWITGYFEETKLRRVATGAPATIRLMGFDPLLSGHVTSIGRGIADENGTLDELGLPAVNPTFSWVRLAQRIPVRIEIDRVPAGVLLAAGMTCSVEVGERGRERTPRGRLASWLHAWM
;
A
#
# COMPACT_ATOMS: atom_id res chain seq x y z
N MET A 1 -33.18 11.22 -72.24
CA MET A 1 -31.87 11.07 -71.57
C MET A 1 -32.05 10.37 -70.22
N SER A 2 -31.56 9.18 -70.07
CA SER A 2 -31.87 8.30 -68.96
C SER A 2 -31.07 8.73 -67.66
N LEU A 3 -31.76 9.27 -66.71
CA LEU A 3 -31.29 9.59 -65.37
C LEU A 3 -30.79 8.35 -64.55
N LYS A 4 -31.05 7.14 -65.06
CA LYS A 4 -30.73 5.86 -64.42
C LYS A 4 -29.22 5.57 -64.17
N PRO A 5 -28.24 5.90 -65.05
CA PRO A 5 -26.86 5.64 -64.78
C PRO A 5 -26.27 6.62 -63.76
N LEU A 6 -26.73 7.88 -63.73
CA LEU A 6 -26.23 8.90 -62.80
C LEU A 6 -26.67 8.61 -61.36
N THR A 7 -27.91 8.15 -61.18
CA THR A 7 -28.42 7.77 -59.83
C THR A 7 -27.72 6.53 -59.28
N ARG A 8 -27.39 5.56 -60.16
CA ARG A 8 -26.62 4.37 -59.74
C ARG A 8 -25.19 4.74 -59.35
N SER A 9 -24.50 5.61 -60.10
CA SER A 9 -23.16 6.09 -59.75
C SER A 9 -23.15 6.92 -58.46
N LEU A 10 -24.17 7.75 -58.23
CA LEU A 10 -24.33 8.49 -56.99
C LEU A 10 -24.58 7.57 -55.80
N LEU A 11 -25.39 6.53 -55.96
CA LEU A 11 -25.66 5.55 -54.91
C LEU A 11 -24.38 4.75 -54.54
N THR A 12 -23.63 4.29 -55.55
CA THR A 12 -22.36 3.60 -55.30
C THR A 12 -21.32 4.50 -54.64
N LEU A 13 -21.23 5.77 -55.02
CA LEU A 13 -20.33 6.72 -54.41
C LEU A 13 -20.71 7.02 -52.96
N ALA A 14 -22.02 7.11 -52.68
CA ALA A 14 -22.52 7.27 -51.31
C ALA A 14 -22.23 6.05 -50.43
N THR A 15 -22.44 4.82 -50.95
CA THR A 15 -22.13 3.60 -50.18
C THR A 15 -20.61 3.46 -49.89
N VAL A 16 -19.77 3.78 -50.87
CA VAL A 16 -18.30 3.81 -50.67
C VAL A 16 -17.89 4.86 -49.65
N ALA A 17 -18.47 6.06 -49.69
CA ALA A 17 -18.20 7.11 -48.72
C ALA A 17 -18.62 6.68 -47.30
N VAL A 18 -19.77 6.05 -47.13
CA VAL A 18 -20.23 5.49 -45.84
C VAL A 18 -19.30 4.37 -45.37
N ALA A 19 -18.88 3.48 -46.26
CA ALA A 19 -17.93 2.41 -45.91
C ALA A 19 -16.58 2.98 -45.45
N ILE A 20 -16.02 3.96 -46.13
CA ILE A 20 -14.78 4.63 -45.73
C ILE A 20 -14.97 5.34 -44.39
N ALA A 21 -16.08 6.02 -44.15
CA ALA A 21 -16.39 6.68 -42.88
C ALA A 21 -16.49 5.67 -41.73
N LEU A 22 -17.14 4.51 -41.98
CA LEU A 22 -17.21 3.43 -40.98
C LEU A 22 -15.86 2.83 -40.69
N VAL A 23 -15.04 2.54 -41.71
CA VAL A 23 -13.67 2.03 -41.51
C VAL A 23 -12.81 3.06 -40.73
N ALA A 24 -12.89 4.33 -41.09
CA ALA A 24 -12.19 5.39 -40.37
C ALA A 24 -12.65 5.53 -38.91
N ALA A 25 -13.96 5.41 -38.66
CA ALA A 25 -14.52 5.45 -37.32
C ALA A 25 -14.06 4.23 -36.48
N LEU A 26 -14.09 3.04 -37.06
CA LEU A 26 -13.60 1.81 -36.41
C LEU A 26 -12.10 1.90 -36.15
N TRP A 27 -11.31 2.37 -37.11
CA TRP A 27 -9.89 2.59 -36.97
C TRP A 27 -9.58 3.55 -35.80
N HIS A 28 -10.30 4.65 -35.72
CA HIS A 28 -10.16 5.61 -34.65
C HIS A 28 -10.55 5.02 -33.27
N ALA A 29 -11.63 4.26 -33.22
CA ALA A 29 -12.12 3.66 -31.97
C ALA A 29 -11.21 2.53 -31.46
N TYR A 30 -10.71 1.66 -32.35
CA TYR A 30 -9.96 0.47 -31.94
C TYR A 30 -8.45 0.67 -31.87
N VAL A 31 -7.89 1.40 -32.82
CA VAL A 31 -6.43 1.54 -32.93
C VAL A 31 -5.91 2.79 -32.22
N LEU A 32 -6.68 3.87 -32.29
CA LEU A 32 -6.22 5.17 -31.81
C LEU A 32 -6.74 5.56 -30.42
N ALA A 33 -7.87 5.04 -29.98
CA ALA A 33 -8.40 5.36 -28.65
C ALA A 33 -7.49 4.76 -27.54
N PRO A 34 -7.15 5.52 -26.50
CA PRO A 34 -6.35 5.02 -25.39
C PRO A 34 -7.23 4.20 -24.42
N TRP A 35 -7.49 2.96 -24.80
CA TRP A 35 -8.24 2.02 -23.98
C TRP A 35 -7.45 0.72 -23.75
N THR A 36 -7.75 0.04 -22.64
CA THR A 36 -7.18 -1.27 -22.33
C THR A 36 -8.23 -2.16 -21.66
N ARG A 37 -8.18 -3.47 -21.96
CA ARG A 37 -8.92 -4.53 -21.25
C ARG A 37 -8.07 -5.17 -20.14
N ASP A 38 -6.77 -4.92 -20.15
CA ASP A 38 -5.87 -5.44 -19.16
C ASP A 38 -5.67 -4.37 -18.05
N ALA A 39 -6.67 -4.26 -17.22
CA ALA A 39 -6.59 -3.43 -16.04
C ALA A 39 -7.08 -4.20 -14.81
N ARG A 40 -6.54 -3.89 -13.65
CA ARG A 40 -6.84 -4.57 -12.40
C ARG A 40 -7.08 -3.58 -11.28
N VAL A 41 -8.04 -3.93 -10.43
CA VAL A 41 -8.23 -3.25 -9.15
C VAL A 41 -7.07 -3.60 -8.24
N SER A 42 -6.42 -2.61 -7.69
CA SER A 42 -5.32 -2.75 -6.74
C SER A 42 -5.68 -2.05 -5.43
N ALA A 43 -5.07 -2.45 -4.33
CA ALA A 43 -5.21 -1.80 -3.03
C ALA A 43 -3.91 -1.96 -2.24
N HIS A 44 -3.70 -1.12 -1.24
CA HIS A 44 -2.59 -1.28 -0.32
C HIS A 44 -2.88 -2.43 0.65
N VAL A 45 -1.96 -3.35 0.75
CA VAL A 45 -2.01 -4.46 1.71
C VAL A 45 -0.93 -4.22 2.76
N VAL A 46 -1.36 -3.97 3.98
CA VAL A 46 -0.48 -3.82 5.14
C VAL A 46 -0.22 -5.20 5.73
N ARG A 47 1.03 -5.63 5.69
CA ARG A 47 1.46 -6.90 6.30
C ARG A 47 1.81 -6.64 7.76
N ILE A 48 1.08 -7.27 8.67
CA ILE A 48 1.25 -7.08 10.11
C ILE A 48 2.24 -8.12 10.61
N ALA A 49 3.40 -7.63 11.04
CA ALA A 49 4.44 -8.42 11.69
C ALA A 49 4.51 -8.03 13.17
N PRO A 50 4.71 -8.98 14.09
CA PRO A 50 4.90 -8.66 15.50
C PRO A 50 6.28 -8.01 15.71
N GLU A 51 6.35 -7.14 16.70
CA GLU A 51 7.58 -6.49 17.13
C GLU A 51 8.24 -7.22 18.32
N VAL A 52 7.55 -8.23 18.84
CA VAL A 52 8.06 -9.16 19.88
C VAL A 52 7.69 -10.59 19.53
N SER A 53 8.54 -11.55 19.87
CA SER A 53 8.30 -12.97 19.61
C SER A 53 7.62 -13.65 20.78
N GLY A 54 6.68 -14.58 20.51
CA GLY A 54 6.03 -15.39 21.54
C GLY A 54 4.89 -16.23 21.03
N THR A 55 4.26 -17.01 21.90
CA THR A 55 3.13 -17.87 21.57
C THR A 55 1.86 -17.04 21.44
N VAL A 56 1.06 -17.29 20.38
CA VAL A 56 -0.23 -16.65 20.16
C VAL A 56 -1.27 -17.27 21.09
N VAL A 57 -1.82 -16.47 22.00
CA VAL A 57 -2.85 -16.92 22.98
C VAL A 57 -4.26 -16.57 22.53
N GLU A 58 -4.43 -15.65 21.60
CA GLU A 58 -5.73 -15.24 21.11
C GLU A 58 -5.61 -14.74 19.67
N VAL A 59 -6.52 -15.16 18.80
CA VAL A 59 -6.75 -14.56 17.48
C VAL A 59 -8.15 -14.01 17.48
N ALA A 60 -8.29 -12.68 17.51
CA ALA A 60 -9.57 -11.99 17.74
C ALA A 60 -10.37 -11.76 16.46
N VAL A 61 -9.82 -12.13 15.28
CA VAL A 61 -10.41 -11.88 13.97
C VAL A 61 -10.45 -13.15 13.13
N VAL A 62 -11.31 -13.13 12.10
CA VAL A 62 -11.38 -14.18 11.08
C VAL A 62 -11.02 -13.63 9.71
N ASP A 63 -10.69 -14.53 8.78
CA ASP A 63 -10.34 -14.12 7.41
C ASP A 63 -11.52 -13.42 6.72
N ASN A 64 -11.23 -12.37 5.93
CA ASN A 64 -12.21 -11.47 5.30
C ASN A 64 -13.08 -10.62 6.24
N GLN A 65 -12.80 -10.61 7.54
CA GLN A 65 -13.50 -9.75 8.48
C GLN A 65 -13.12 -8.28 8.27
N ARG A 66 -14.12 -7.40 8.34
CA ARG A 66 -13.90 -5.96 8.40
C ARG A 66 -13.37 -5.58 9.78
N VAL A 67 -12.30 -4.78 9.79
CA VAL A 67 -11.67 -4.25 11.00
C VAL A 67 -11.50 -2.73 10.88
N ALA A 68 -11.62 -2.05 12.01
CA ALA A 68 -11.29 -0.64 12.12
C ALA A 68 -9.84 -0.46 12.60
N LYS A 69 -9.26 0.69 12.33
CA LYS A 69 -7.96 1.08 12.89
C LYS A 69 -7.99 1.02 14.42
N GLY A 70 -7.05 0.29 15.01
CA GLY A 70 -6.94 0.08 16.45
C GLY A 70 -7.61 -1.21 16.96
N ASP A 71 -8.42 -1.90 16.15
CA ASP A 71 -9.00 -3.20 16.51
C ASP A 71 -7.91 -4.23 16.78
N VAL A 72 -8.11 -5.07 17.79
CA VAL A 72 -7.18 -6.13 18.14
C VAL A 72 -7.27 -7.24 17.10
N LEU A 73 -6.14 -7.61 16.52
CA LEU A 73 -6.03 -8.70 15.56
C LEU A 73 -5.67 -10.02 16.25
N TYR A 74 -4.65 -10.02 17.05
CA TYR A 74 -4.24 -11.16 17.87
C TYR A 74 -3.39 -10.72 19.05
N ARG A 75 -3.20 -11.62 20.01
CA ARG A 75 -2.39 -11.40 21.22
C ARG A 75 -1.33 -12.49 21.36
N ILE A 76 -0.13 -12.05 21.69
CA ILE A 76 0.98 -12.91 22.12
C ILE A 76 0.90 -13.04 23.65
N ASP A 77 1.37 -14.16 24.20
CA ASP A 77 1.40 -14.41 25.64
C ASP A 77 2.12 -13.27 26.37
N PRO A 78 1.40 -12.49 27.19
CA PRO A 78 1.98 -11.33 27.87
C PRO A 78 2.74 -11.69 29.15
N GLN A 79 2.65 -12.92 29.66
CA GLN A 79 3.14 -13.27 31.00
C GLN A 79 4.62 -12.95 31.17
N ARG A 80 5.46 -13.36 30.24
CA ARG A 80 6.91 -13.08 30.28
C ARG A 80 7.20 -11.57 30.28
N PHE A 81 6.46 -10.80 29.52
CA PHE A 81 6.63 -9.35 29.40
C PHE A 81 6.13 -8.62 30.65
N ALA A 82 5.03 -9.09 31.26
CA ALA A 82 4.53 -8.56 32.52
C ALA A 82 5.55 -8.76 33.67
N LEU A 83 6.16 -9.94 33.75
CA LEU A 83 7.23 -10.20 34.72
C LEU A 83 8.46 -9.32 34.45
N ALA A 84 8.80 -9.03 33.20
CA ALA A 84 9.89 -8.11 32.87
C ALA A 84 9.60 -6.67 33.34
N VAL A 85 8.34 -6.21 33.22
CA VAL A 85 7.91 -4.92 33.74
C VAL A 85 8.04 -4.89 35.27
N GLU A 86 7.55 -5.90 35.96
CA GLU A 86 7.68 -5.98 37.45
C GLU A 86 9.13 -5.96 37.90
N GLN A 87 9.99 -6.71 37.22
CA GLN A 87 11.44 -6.70 37.52
C GLN A 87 12.06 -5.30 37.29
N ALA A 88 11.69 -4.62 36.20
CA ALA A 88 12.18 -3.28 35.91
C ALA A 88 11.66 -2.25 36.92
N GLU A 89 10.43 -2.37 37.39
CA GLU A 89 9.83 -1.53 38.42
C GLU A 89 10.58 -1.69 39.76
N ALA A 90 10.90 -2.92 40.15
CA ALA A 90 11.73 -3.19 41.34
C ALA A 90 13.13 -2.57 41.22
N GLN A 91 13.75 -2.62 40.04
CA GLN A 91 15.04 -1.99 39.80
C GLN A 91 14.99 -0.46 39.89
N VAL A 92 13.92 0.16 39.36
CA VAL A 92 13.66 1.61 39.51
C VAL A 92 13.55 1.98 40.99
N ALA A 93 12.77 1.22 41.77
CA ALA A 93 12.62 1.45 43.21
C ALA A 93 13.99 1.36 43.96
N ALA A 94 14.77 0.34 43.67
CA ALA A 94 16.11 0.15 44.29
C ALA A 94 17.08 1.29 43.95
N THR A 95 17.14 1.70 42.69
CA THR A 95 18.00 2.80 42.25
C THR A 95 17.52 4.17 42.75
N ALA A 96 16.21 4.38 42.88
CA ALA A 96 15.64 5.59 43.46
C ALA A 96 16.08 5.73 44.95
N GLU A 97 16.04 4.65 45.71
CA GLU A 97 16.44 4.66 47.11
C GLU A 97 17.95 4.88 47.27
N SER A 98 18.75 4.23 46.43
CA SER A 98 20.21 4.48 46.38
C SER A 98 20.51 5.95 46.07
N MET A 99 19.80 6.54 45.10
CA MET A 99 19.98 7.97 44.77
C MET A 99 19.60 8.87 45.94
N ARG A 100 18.50 8.59 46.67
CA ARG A 100 18.10 9.33 47.87
C ARG A 100 19.21 9.26 48.93
N GLN A 101 19.68 8.06 49.27
CA GLN A 101 20.73 7.85 50.22
C GLN A 101 21.98 8.68 49.88
N LYS A 102 22.45 8.65 48.64
CA LYS A 102 23.61 9.42 48.17
C LYS A 102 23.37 10.94 48.25
N ARG A 103 22.17 11.38 47.94
CA ARG A 103 21.79 12.80 48.06
C ARG A 103 21.81 13.27 49.52
N ASP A 104 21.24 12.49 50.45
CA ASP A 104 21.20 12.82 51.86
C ASP A 104 22.63 12.81 52.48
N GLU A 105 23.49 11.88 52.04
CA GLU A 105 24.90 11.83 52.42
C GLU A 105 25.66 13.07 51.93
N ALA A 106 25.49 13.46 50.70
CA ALA A 106 26.10 14.66 50.11
C ALA A 106 25.62 15.95 50.83
N GLN A 107 24.30 16.04 51.08
CA GLN A 107 23.72 17.20 51.76
C GLN A 107 24.27 17.35 53.20
N ARG A 108 24.41 16.26 53.96
CA ARG A 108 25.01 16.30 55.30
C ARG A 108 26.47 16.77 55.26
N ARG A 109 27.25 16.40 54.23
CA ARG A 109 28.67 16.82 54.09
C ARG A 109 28.79 18.29 53.68
N THR A 110 27.91 18.80 52.83
CA THR A 110 27.91 20.20 52.40
C THR A 110 27.60 21.16 53.55
N GLY A 111 26.86 20.72 54.59
CA GLY A 111 26.61 21.51 55.82
C GLY A 111 27.77 21.55 56.79
N LEU A 112 28.90 20.91 56.49
CA LEU A 112 30.09 20.79 57.36
C LEU A 112 31.37 21.31 56.64
N ASP A 113 31.27 22.33 55.80
CA ASP A 113 32.34 22.82 54.92
C ASP A 113 33.68 23.14 55.66
N ASP A 114 33.58 23.59 56.91
CA ASP A 114 34.75 23.91 57.71
C ASP A 114 35.43 22.70 58.37
N LEU A 115 34.75 21.54 58.39
CA LEU A 115 35.18 20.34 59.10
C LEU A 115 35.53 19.16 58.20
N VAL A 116 35.14 19.25 56.88
CA VAL A 116 35.29 18.16 55.91
C VAL A 116 36.21 18.60 54.76
N PRO A 117 37.16 17.76 54.33
CA PRO A 117 38.00 18.07 53.16
C PRO A 117 37.21 18.29 51.93
N ARG A 118 37.54 19.32 51.13
CA ARG A 118 36.86 19.67 49.85
C ARG A 118 36.80 18.48 48.86
N GLU A 119 37.81 17.61 48.93
CA GLU A 119 37.85 16.40 48.10
C GLU A 119 36.70 15.43 48.42
N ASP A 120 36.34 15.28 49.71
CA ASP A 120 35.25 14.39 50.13
C ASP A 120 33.89 14.96 49.77
N ILE A 121 33.73 16.28 49.77
CA ILE A 121 32.52 16.97 49.26
C ILE A 121 32.37 16.74 47.76
N GLN A 122 33.48 16.90 47.01
CA GLN A 122 33.45 16.63 45.57
C GLN A 122 33.17 15.12 45.24
N ARG A 123 33.72 14.21 46.02
CA ARG A 123 33.50 12.76 45.88
C ARG A 123 32.03 12.40 46.12
N SER A 124 31.42 12.96 47.16
CA SER A 124 29.99 12.74 47.44
C SER A 124 29.08 13.34 46.37
N SER A 125 29.40 14.54 45.86
CA SER A 125 28.67 15.15 44.75
C SER A 125 28.74 14.30 43.47
N ARG A 126 29.92 13.74 43.13
CA ARG A 126 30.07 12.81 41.99
C ARG A 126 29.26 11.52 42.19
N ALA A 127 29.22 10.99 43.44
CA ALA A 127 28.43 9.80 43.77
C ALA A 127 26.93 10.02 43.56
N VAL A 128 26.40 11.23 43.86
CA VAL A 128 25.01 11.61 43.55
C VAL A 128 24.78 11.61 42.04
N ALA A 129 25.69 12.21 41.26
CA ALA A 129 25.55 12.27 39.80
C ALA A 129 25.56 10.87 39.17
N ILE A 130 26.39 9.95 39.69
CA ILE A 130 26.42 8.53 39.25
C ILE A 130 25.07 7.84 39.58
N ALA A 131 24.63 7.94 40.85
CA ALA A 131 23.37 7.32 41.27
C ALA A 131 22.17 7.87 40.51
N GLN A 132 22.18 9.16 40.15
CA GLN A 132 21.15 9.78 39.30
C GLN A 132 21.16 9.24 37.87
N ALA A 133 22.36 8.96 37.34
CA ALA A 133 22.50 8.35 36.01
C ALA A 133 21.99 6.90 36.01
N GLU A 134 22.27 6.12 37.07
CA GLU A 134 21.77 4.76 37.27
C GLU A 134 20.24 4.73 37.38
N TYR A 135 19.66 5.64 38.14
CA TYR A 135 18.19 5.78 38.24
C TYR A 135 17.57 6.09 36.88
N ARG A 136 18.13 7.02 36.11
CA ARG A 136 17.63 7.31 34.74
C ARG A 136 17.76 6.11 33.80
N LYS A 137 18.82 5.33 33.90
CA LYS A 137 19.01 4.09 33.16
C LYS A 137 17.91 3.06 33.51
N ALA A 138 17.59 2.92 34.81
CA ALA A 138 16.54 2.02 35.25
C ALA A 138 15.14 2.46 34.74
N LEU A 139 14.85 3.77 34.74
CA LEU A 139 13.60 4.30 34.14
C LEU A 139 13.49 3.96 32.64
N ALA A 140 14.57 4.17 31.89
CA ALA A 140 14.57 3.84 30.46
C ALA A 140 14.36 2.33 30.20
N ALA A 141 14.93 1.46 31.07
CA ALA A 141 14.70 0.03 30.99
C ALA A 141 13.24 -0.36 31.30
N LEU A 142 12.60 0.32 32.24
CA LEU A 142 11.19 0.15 32.55
C LEU A 142 10.30 0.56 31.34
N ASP A 143 10.62 1.68 30.72
CA ASP A 143 9.88 2.15 29.54
C ASP A 143 9.96 1.15 28.37
N VAL A 144 11.15 0.55 28.16
CA VAL A 144 11.32 -0.52 27.16
C VAL A 144 10.47 -1.74 27.51
N ALA A 145 10.51 -2.20 28.76
CA ALA A 145 9.72 -3.36 29.19
C ALA A 145 8.21 -3.13 29.05
N LYS A 146 7.72 -1.91 29.35
CA LYS A 146 6.32 -1.52 29.13
C LYS A 146 5.94 -1.50 27.66
N LEU A 147 6.81 -0.99 26.80
CA LEU A 147 6.61 -0.97 25.37
C LEU A 147 6.53 -2.40 24.79
N ASP A 148 7.41 -3.30 25.23
CA ASP A 148 7.39 -4.69 24.80
C ASP A 148 6.11 -5.41 25.24
N LEU A 149 5.60 -5.11 26.44
CA LEU A 149 4.31 -5.62 26.90
C LEU A 149 3.15 -5.09 26.06
N GLU A 150 3.14 -3.81 25.73
CA GLU A 150 2.12 -3.22 24.82
C GLU A 150 2.15 -3.89 23.45
N ARG A 151 3.33 -4.18 22.91
CA ARG A 151 3.56 -4.84 21.61
C ARG A 151 3.11 -6.30 21.57
N THR A 152 2.77 -6.91 22.69
CA THR A 152 2.13 -8.24 22.71
C THR A 152 0.73 -8.22 22.14
N THR A 153 0.07 -7.06 22.09
CA THR A 153 -1.28 -6.90 21.54
C THR A 153 -1.18 -6.22 20.17
N LEU A 154 -1.37 -6.99 19.11
CA LEU A 154 -1.30 -6.46 17.76
C LEU A 154 -2.63 -5.91 17.30
N ARG A 155 -2.60 -4.69 16.77
CA ARG A 155 -3.77 -3.95 16.33
C ARG A 155 -3.68 -3.59 14.87
N SER A 156 -4.85 -3.39 14.24
CA SER A 156 -4.90 -2.91 12.86
C SER A 156 -4.43 -1.45 12.76
N PRO A 157 -3.46 -1.14 11.89
CA PRO A 157 -3.03 0.24 11.65
C PRO A 157 -3.96 1.03 10.72
N VAL A 158 -4.89 0.34 10.02
CA VAL A 158 -5.79 0.91 9.01
C VAL A 158 -7.20 0.34 9.15
N ASP A 159 -8.18 1.05 8.59
CA ASP A 159 -9.53 0.50 8.39
C ASP A 159 -9.53 -0.39 7.16
N GLY A 160 -9.99 -1.64 7.27
CA GLY A 160 -9.88 -2.54 6.13
C GLY A 160 -10.47 -3.91 6.33
N TYR A 161 -9.95 -4.85 5.56
CA TYR A 161 -10.37 -6.25 5.61
C TYR A 161 -9.18 -7.14 5.89
N VAL A 162 -9.34 -8.03 6.85
CA VAL A 162 -8.33 -9.06 7.16
C VAL A 162 -8.16 -9.97 5.95
N THR A 163 -6.93 -10.23 5.59
CA THR A 163 -6.60 -11.18 4.52
C THR A 163 -5.35 -11.98 4.88
N GLN A 164 -5.22 -13.19 4.36
CA GLN A 164 -4.10 -14.08 4.63
C GLN A 164 -3.84 -14.30 6.13
N LEU A 165 -4.89 -14.61 6.88
CA LEU A 165 -4.75 -15.00 8.28
C LEU A 165 -4.11 -16.39 8.37
N ARG A 166 -2.81 -16.42 8.68
CA ARG A 166 -2.01 -17.66 8.80
C ARG A 166 -1.78 -18.10 10.22
N LEU A 167 -2.03 -17.20 11.20
CA LEU A 167 -1.81 -17.45 12.61
C LEU A 167 -3.03 -18.12 13.25
N ARG A 168 -2.76 -19.05 14.17
CA ARG A 168 -3.74 -19.73 15.00
C ARG A 168 -3.32 -19.67 16.46
N HIS A 169 -4.27 -19.89 17.34
CA HIS A 169 -3.99 -20.09 18.75
C HIS A 169 -2.97 -21.23 18.93
N GLY A 170 -1.92 -20.97 19.71
CA GLY A 170 -0.82 -21.91 19.94
C GLY A 170 0.36 -21.78 18.97
N ASP A 171 0.23 -21.05 17.87
CA ASP A 171 1.34 -20.79 16.97
C ASP A 171 2.38 -19.87 17.63
N TYR A 172 3.62 -19.98 17.19
CA TYR A 172 4.69 -19.11 17.62
C TYR A 172 4.90 -17.96 16.64
N ALA A 173 4.55 -16.75 17.05
CA ALA A 173 4.79 -15.53 16.28
C ALA A 173 6.25 -15.10 16.42
N VAL A 174 6.91 -14.88 15.28
CA VAL A 174 8.31 -14.45 15.21
C VAL A 174 8.37 -12.99 14.82
N GLU A 175 9.16 -12.21 15.56
CA GLU A 175 9.42 -10.80 15.28
C GLU A 175 9.81 -10.56 13.83
N GLY A 176 9.20 -9.54 13.20
CA GLY A 176 9.45 -9.18 11.80
C GLY A 176 8.81 -10.10 10.76
N LYS A 177 8.20 -11.24 11.13
CA LYS A 177 7.54 -12.16 10.19
C LYS A 177 6.04 -11.92 10.15
N PRO A 178 5.47 -11.46 9.02
CA PRO A 178 4.03 -11.22 8.92
C PRO A 178 3.23 -12.52 9.03
N GLY A 179 2.27 -12.54 9.96
CA GLY A 179 1.32 -13.64 10.14
C GLY A 179 -0.09 -13.34 9.67
N ILE A 180 -0.41 -12.05 9.46
CA ILE A 180 -1.72 -11.54 9.02
C ILE A 180 -1.48 -10.34 8.12
N SER A 181 -2.41 -10.10 7.20
CA SER A 181 -2.42 -8.90 6.37
C SER A 181 -3.77 -8.20 6.45
N VAL A 182 -3.78 -6.88 6.35
CA VAL A 182 -5.00 -6.07 6.28
C VAL A 182 -4.98 -5.28 4.98
N LEU A 183 -6.02 -5.45 4.17
CA LEU A 183 -6.23 -4.68 2.96
C LEU A 183 -6.93 -3.38 3.34
N ASP A 184 -6.30 -2.24 3.06
CA ASP A 184 -6.83 -0.92 3.35
C ASP A 184 -8.04 -0.61 2.47
N ALA A 185 -9.20 -0.41 3.11
CA ALA A 185 -10.47 -0.16 2.45
C ALA A 185 -10.54 1.18 1.70
N HIS A 186 -9.66 2.13 2.02
CA HIS A 186 -9.65 3.47 1.42
C HIS A 186 -8.56 3.65 0.35
N SER A 187 -7.82 2.59 0.03
CA SER A 187 -6.64 2.68 -0.82
C SER A 187 -6.83 2.08 -2.22
N PHE A 188 -8.05 1.83 -2.67
CA PHE A 188 -8.29 1.23 -3.99
C PHE A 188 -7.92 2.17 -5.13
N TRP A 189 -7.22 1.62 -6.14
CA TRP A 189 -6.93 2.26 -7.42
C TRP A 189 -7.00 1.24 -8.54
N ILE A 190 -6.98 1.71 -9.78
CA ILE A 190 -6.89 0.85 -10.95
C ILE A 190 -5.47 0.94 -11.53
N THR A 191 -4.88 -0.21 -11.79
CA THR A 191 -3.65 -0.32 -12.58
C THR A 191 -4.04 -0.79 -13.98
N GLY A 192 -4.01 0.13 -14.95
CA GLY A 192 -4.27 -0.18 -16.36
C GLY A 192 -2.97 -0.42 -17.10
N TYR A 193 -2.86 -1.53 -17.83
CA TYR A 193 -1.69 -1.85 -18.65
C TYR A 193 -1.96 -1.42 -20.09
N PHE A 194 -1.38 -0.30 -20.49
CA PHE A 194 -1.53 0.27 -21.82
C PHE A 194 -0.37 -0.10 -22.72
N GLU A 195 -0.65 -0.40 -24.00
CA GLU A 195 0.40 -0.56 -25.00
C GLU A 195 1.20 0.73 -25.18
N GLU A 196 2.50 0.64 -25.31
CA GLU A 196 3.39 1.82 -25.49
C GLU A 196 2.96 2.71 -26.66
N THR A 197 2.38 2.13 -27.69
CA THR A 197 1.85 2.83 -28.87
C THR A 197 0.70 3.78 -28.54
N LYS A 198 -0.07 3.51 -27.46
CA LYS A 198 -1.22 4.29 -27.00
C LYS A 198 -0.85 5.36 -25.94
N LEU A 199 0.33 5.26 -25.33
CA LEU A 199 0.74 6.17 -24.23
C LEU A 199 0.82 7.64 -24.62
N ARG A 200 1.09 7.96 -25.87
CA ARG A 200 1.12 9.35 -26.37
C ARG A 200 -0.20 10.11 -26.15
N ARG A 201 -1.30 9.39 -25.94
CA ARG A 201 -2.64 9.94 -25.73
C ARG A 201 -3.12 9.82 -24.28
N VAL A 202 -2.33 9.19 -23.42
CA VAL A 202 -2.60 9.10 -21.99
C VAL A 202 -1.83 10.22 -21.30
N ALA A 203 -2.55 11.15 -20.68
CA ALA A 203 -1.95 12.25 -19.94
C ALA A 203 -2.32 12.16 -18.46
N THR A 204 -1.41 12.55 -17.57
CA THR A 204 -1.72 12.70 -16.14
C THR A 204 -2.83 13.72 -15.94
N GLY A 205 -3.82 13.38 -15.11
CA GLY A 205 -5.03 14.15 -14.86
C GLY A 205 -6.09 14.00 -15.96
N ALA A 206 -5.89 13.13 -16.96
CA ALA A 206 -6.95 12.81 -17.92
C ALA A 206 -8.06 11.99 -17.25
N PRO A 207 -9.35 12.26 -17.56
CA PRO A 207 -10.46 11.49 -17.02
C PRO A 207 -10.43 10.07 -17.56
N ALA A 208 -10.81 9.11 -16.73
CA ALA A 208 -10.87 7.71 -17.07
C ALA A 208 -12.26 7.13 -16.76
N THR A 209 -12.77 6.33 -17.67
CA THR A 209 -13.98 5.53 -17.45
C THR A 209 -13.56 4.09 -17.25
N ILE A 210 -13.99 3.51 -16.12
CA ILE A 210 -13.62 2.17 -15.70
C ILE A 210 -14.87 1.29 -15.73
N ARG A 211 -14.78 0.13 -16.37
CA ARG A 211 -15.81 -0.90 -16.38
C ARG A 211 -15.29 -2.14 -15.71
N LEU A 212 -15.85 -2.50 -14.56
CA LEU A 212 -15.58 -3.77 -13.88
C LEU A 212 -16.28 -4.91 -14.63
N MET A 213 -15.65 -6.09 -14.66
CA MET A 213 -16.17 -7.22 -15.45
C MET A 213 -17.46 -7.83 -14.86
N GLY A 214 -17.70 -7.66 -13.56
CA GLY A 214 -18.86 -8.24 -12.86
C GLY A 214 -19.93 -7.23 -12.43
N PHE A 215 -19.82 -5.95 -12.83
CA PHE A 215 -20.73 -4.90 -12.38
C PHE A 215 -21.12 -3.98 -13.54
N ASP A 216 -22.40 -3.70 -13.67
CA ASP A 216 -22.94 -2.83 -14.73
C ASP A 216 -22.59 -1.33 -14.55
N PRO A 217 -22.58 -0.75 -13.33
CA PRO A 217 -22.26 0.66 -13.15
C PRO A 217 -20.83 0.97 -13.56
N LEU A 218 -20.66 2.00 -14.40
CA LEU A 218 -19.34 2.52 -14.75
C LEU A 218 -18.78 3.35 -13.58
N LEU A 219 -17.49 3.15 -13.29
CA LEU A 219 -16.75 3.98 -12.34
C LEU A 219 -16.08 5.12 -13.10
N SER A 220 -16.02 6.28 -12.46
CA SER A 220 -15.22 7.43 -12.92
C SER A 220 -13.91 7.51 -12.12
N GLY A 221 -12.87 7.90 -12.82
CA GLY A 221 -11.55 8.12 -12.23
C GLY A 221 -10.72 9.05 -13.09
N HIS A 222 -9.49 9.27 -12.67
CA HIS A 222 -8.51 10.05 -13.43
C HIS A 222 -7.11 9.43 -13.35
N VAL A 223 -6.31 9.67 -14.38
CA VAL A 223 -4.93 9.19 -14.44
C VAL A 223 -4.06 9.98 -13.45
N THR A 224 -3.49 9.32 -12.46
CA THR A 224 -2.56 9.93 -11.49
C THR A 224 -1.12 9.85 -11.93
N SER A 225 -0.71 8.71 -12.48
CA SER A 225 0.68 8.55 -12.93
C SER A 225 0.80 7.48 -14.01
N ILE A 226 1.89 7.61 -14.79
CA ILE A 226 2.29 6.65 -15.81
C ILE A 226 3.61 6.03 -15.34
N GLY A 227 3.68 4.71 -15.29
CA GLY A 227 4.88 3.97 -14.90
C GLY A 227 6.06 4.32 -15.81
N ARG A 228 7.23 4.55 -15.20
CA ARG A 228 8.45 4.93 -15.90
C ARG A 228 9.42 3.76 -16.10
N GLY A 229 9.08 2.58 -15.57
CA GLY A 229 9.90 1.39 -15.67
C GLY A 229 9.04 0.14 -15.66
N ILE A 230 9.44 -0.83 -16.43
CA ILE A 230 8.96 -2.20 -16.42
C ILE A 230 10.18 -3.12 -16.26
N ALA A 231 9.96 -4.30 -15.70
CA ALA A 231 11.02 -5.30 -15.65
C ALA A 231 11.39 -5.73 -17.09
N ASP A 232 12.68 -5.72 -17.40
CA ASP A 232 13.20 -6.31 -18.62
C ASP A 232 13.53 -7.78 -18.35
N GLU A 233 12.93 -8.70 -19.10
CA GLU A 233 13.19 -10.13 -18.98
C GLU A 233 14.66 -10.48 -19.23
N ASN A 234 15.37 -9.66 -20.05
CA ASN A 234 16.81 -9.80 -20.30
C ASN A 234 17.69 -9.14 -19.23
N GLY A 235 17.08 -8.40 -18.30
CA GLY A 235 17.79 -7.71 -17.21
C GLY A 235 18.04 -8.58 -15.98
N THR A 236 17.61 -9.85 -15.98
CA THR A 236 17.90 -10.78 -14.88
C THR A 236 19.37 -11.19 -14.96
N LEU A 237 20.11 -10.96 -13.87
CA LEU A 237 21.48 -11.45 -13.73
C LEU A 237 21.45 -12.94 -13.41
N ASP A 238 22.35 -13.71 -14.04
CA ASP A 238 22.58 -15.11 -13.65
C ASP A 238 23.36 -15.21 -12.34
N GLU A 239 23.65 -16.43 -11.86
CA GLU A 239 24.41 -16.66 -10.63
C GLU A 239 25.84 -16.10 -10.69
N LEU A 240 26.36 -15.78 -11.87
CA LEU A 240 27.66 -15.17 -12.11
C LEU A 240 27.61 -13.66 -12.26
N GLY A 241 26.41 -13.05 -12.18
CA GLY A 241 26.21 -11.62 -12.33
C GLY A 241 26.21 -11.13 -13.78
N LEU A 242 26.08 -12.03 -14.76
CA LEU A 242 25.99 -11.69 -16.18
C LEU A 242 24.54 -11.55 -16.63
N PRO A 243 24.20 -10.60 -17.53
CA PRO A 243 22.85 -10.49 -18.05
C PRO A 243 22.45 -11.72 -18.87
N ALA A 244 21.35 -12.36 -18.49
CA ALA A 244 20.77 -13.47 -19.26
C ALA A 244 20.04 -12.88 -20.48
N VAL A 245 20.63 -13.02 -21.66
CA VAL A 245 20.02 -12.58 -22.92
C VAL A 245 19.34 -13.77 -23.59
N ASN A 246 18.01 -13.76 -23.60
CA ASN A 246 17.24 -14.74 -24.35
C ASN A 246 17.19 -14.33 -25.84
N PRO A 247 17.65 -15.18 -26.76
CA PRO A 247 17.52 -14.90 -28.19
C PRO A 247 16.02 -14.97 -28.57
N THR A 248 15.39 -13.80 -28.74
CA THR A 248 14.02 -13.72 -29.20
C THR A 248 13.96 -13.74 -30.72
N PHE A 249 13.54 -14.85 -31.29
CA PHE A 249 13.21 -14.97 -32.73
C PHE A 249 11.74 -14.60 -32.98
N SER A 250 11.22 -13.55 -32.35
CA SER A 250 9.85 -13.14 -32.66
C SER A 250 9.83 -12.30 -33.92
N TRP A 251 9.22 -12.80 -34.98
CA TRP A 251 8.95 -12.10 -36.23
C TRP A 251 8.15 -10.81 -36.01
N VAL A 252 7.29 -10.80 -35.01
CA VAL A 252 6.48 -9.62 -34.62
C VAL A 252 6.92 -9.16 -33.24
N ARG A 253 7.42 -7.92 -33.14
CA ARG A 253 7.61 -7.27 -31.84
C ARG A 253 6.27 -6.86 -31.26
N LEU A 254 5.86 -7.48 -30.18
CA LEU A 254 4.71 -7.07 -29.43
C LEU A 254 5.04 -5.79 -28.66
N ALA A 255 4.10 -4.82 -28.68
CA ALA A 255 4.24 -3.60 -27.92
C ALA A 255 4.27 -3.92 -26.40
N GLN A 256 5.21 -3.31 -25.70
CA GLN A 256 5.30 -3.44 -24.25
C GLN A 256 4.07 -2.81 -23.56
N ARG A 257 3.71 -3.35 -22.40
CA ARG A 257 2.60 -2.86 -21.60
C ARG A 257 3.10 -2.04 -20.44
N ILE A 258 2.74 -0.78 -20.43
CA ILE A 258 3.15 0.17 -19.41
C ILE A 258 2.03 0.35 -18.40
N PRO A 259 2.32 0.20 -17.08
CA PRO A 259 1.32 0.40 -16.04
C PRO A 259 0.97 1.87 -15.89
N VAL A 260 -0.33 2.17 -15.92
CA VAL A 260 -0.88 3.50 -15.67
C VAL A 260 -1.74 3.40 -14.42
N ARG A 261 -1.46 4.26 -13.44
CA ARG A 261 -2.24 4.35 -12.20
C ARG A 261 -3.39 5.31 -12.40
N ILE A 262 -4.59 4.86 -12.05
CA ILE A 262 -5.84 5.60 -12.17
C ILE A 262 -6.51 5.58 -10.80
N GLU A 263 -6.75 6.75 -10.25
CA GLU A 263 -7.49 6.92 -9.01
C GLU A 263 -8.99 6.91 -9.28
N ILE A 264 -9.75 6.27 -8.40
CA ILE A 264 -11.19 6.15 -8.51
C ILE A 264 -11.82 7.35 -7.82
N ASP A 265 -12.50 8.22 -8.56
CA ASP A 265 -13.14 9.41 -8.00
C ASP A 265 -14.40 9.06 -7.20
N ARG A 266 -15.16 8.09 -7.71
CA ARG A 266 -16.43 7.68 -7.10
C ARG A 266 -16.73 6.22 -7.36
N VAL A 267 -17.05 5.50 -6.27
CA VAL A 267 -17.58 4.14 -6.32
C VAL A 267 -19.10 4.21 -6.19
N PRO A 268 -19.87 3.76 -7.20
CA PRO A 268 -21.32 3.71 -7.11
C PRO A 268 -21.80 2.77 -5.99
N ALA A 269 -22.98 3.04 -5.42
CA ALA A 269 -23.57 2.16 -4.42
C ALA A 269 -23.82 0.76 -4.99
N GLY A 270 -23.52 -0.27 -4.21
CA GLY A 270 -23.69 -1.67 -4.61
C GLY A 270 -22.49 -2.27 -5.36
N VAL A 271 -21.43 -1.50 -5.65
CA VAL A 271 -20.19 -2.03 -6.21
C VAL A 271 -19.25 -2.42 -5.08
N LEU A 272 -18.93 -3.71 -5.00
CA LEU A 272 -17.90 -4.23 -4.09
C LEU A 272 -16.58 -4.28 -4.84
N LEU A 273 -15.57 -3.54 -4.35
CA LEU A 273 -14.23 -3.59 -4.89
C LEU A 273 -13.41 -4.67 -4.16
N ALA A 274 -12.75 -5.53 -4.92
CA ALA A 274 -11.76 -6.46 -4.40
C ALA A 274 -10.45 -6.33 -5.21
N ALA A 275 -9.32 -6.33 -4.52
CA ALA A 275 -8.03 -6.31 -5.18
C ALA A 275 -7.87 -7.55 -6.07
N GLY A 276 -7.38 -7.38 -7.29
CA GLY A 276 -7.25 -8.43 -8.28
C GLY A 276 -8.42 -8.53 -9.28
N MET A 277 -9.55 -7.84 -9.05
CA MET A 277 -10.65 -7.81 -10.02
C MET A 277 -10.17 -7.22 -11.34
N THR A 278 -10.61 -7.82 -12.46
CA THR A 278 -10.33 -7.33 -13.81
C THR A 278 -11.31 -6.25 -14.24
N CYS A 279 -10.81 -5.28 -14.98
CA CYS A 279 -11.61 -4.21 -15.53
C CYS A 279 -11.08 -3.74 -16.89
N SER A 280 -11.93 -3.05 -17.63
CA SER A 280 -11.53 -2.31 -18.81
C SER A 280 -11.49 -0.83 -18.49
N VAL A 281 -10.52 -0.13 -19.05
CA VAL A 281 -10.32 1.31 -18.84
C VAL A 281 -10.24 2.02 -20.17
N GLU A 282 -10.99 3.10 -20.28
CA GLU A 282 -10.92 4.07 -21.38
C GLU A 282 -10.48 5.42 -20.81
N VAL A 283 -9.39 5.98 -21.33
CA VAL A 283 -8.88 7.29 -20.91
C VAL A 283 -9.35 8.33 -21.93
N GLY A 284 -10.04 9.36 -21.44
CA GLY A 284 -10.51 10.48 -22.26
C GLY A 284 -9.39 11.48 -22.58
N GLU A 285 -9.51 12.22 -23.68
CA GLU A 285 -8.65 13.36 -23.97
C GLU A 285 -8.96 14.53 -23.02
N ARG A 286 -7.94 15.12 -22.41
CA ARG A 286 -8.07 16.31 -21.54
C ARG A 286 -8.66 17.47 -22.35
N GLY A 287 -9.87 17.89 -22.01
CA GLY A 287 -10.52 19.07 -22.63
C GLY A 287 -11.49 18.78 -23.78
N ARG A 288 -11.74 17.52 -24.11
CA ARG A 288 -12.78 17.19 -25.11
C ARG A 288 -14.06 16.84 -24.36
N GLU A 289 -14.98 17.82 -24.25
CA GLU A 289 -16.38 17.52 -23.90
C GLU A 289 -16.90 16.40 -24.80
N ARG A 290 -17.68 15.47 -24.22
CA ARG A 290 -18.29 14.33 -24.90
C ARG A 290 -18.97 14.77 -26.19
N THR A 291 -18.26 14.73 -27.31
CA THR A 291 -18.88 14.86 -28.62
C THR A 291 -19.77 13.64 -28.86
N PRO A 292 -20.89 13.78 -29.61
CA PRO A 292 -21.80 12.65 -29.92
C PRO A 292 -21.11 11.43 -30.53
N ARG A 293 -19.91 11.59 -31.11
CA ARG A 293 -19.04 10.51 -31.63
C ARG A 293 -18.51 9.55 -30.55
N GLY A 294 -18.30 10.02 -29.31
CA GLY A 294 -17.90 9.15 -28.20
C GLY A 294 -19.02 8.20 -27.74
N ARG A 295 -20.29 8.57 -27.95
CA ARG A 295 -21.44 7.72 -27.59
C ARG A 295 -21.60 6.51 -28.53
N LEU A 296 -21.25 6.62 -29.81
CA LEU A 296 -21.25 5.49 -30.76
C LEU A 296 -20.11 4.50 -30.43
N ALA A 297 -18.94 4.99 -30.10
CA ALA A 297 -17.80 4.13 -29.68
C ALA A 297 -18.10 3.39 -28.36
N SER A 298 -18.68 4.06 -27.37
CA SER A 298 -19.05 3.42 -26.10
C SER A 298 -20.19 2.41 -26.26
N TRP A 299 -21.13 2.63 -27.21
CA TRP A 299 -22.18 1.69 -27.51
C TRP A 299 -21.64 0.41 -28.20
N LEU A 300 -20.69 0.56 -29.12
CA LEU A 300 -20.02 -0.58 -29.77
C LEU A 300 -19.20 -1.41 -28.78
N HIS A 301 -18.56 -0.77 -27.78
CA HIS A 301 -17.83 -1.47 -26.71
C HIS A 301 -18.75 -2.14 -25.67
N ALA A 302 -20.02 -1.76 -25.61
CA ALA A 302 -21.02 -2.38 -24.74
C ALA A 302 -21.53 -3.73 -25.25
N TRP A 303 -21.36 -4.00 -26.55
CA TRP A 303 -21.87 -5.21 -27.25
C TRP A 303 -20.81 -6.32 -27.40
N MET A 304 -19.58 -6.08 -26.98
CA MET A 304 -18.48 -7.04 -26.96
C MET A 304 -17.93 -7.24 -25.54
#